data_7c1863de5dbc9a6309c30242a21a4285
#
_entry.id   7c1863de5dbc9a6309c30242a21a4285
#
_cell.length_a   1.000
_cell.length_b   1.000
_cell.length_c   1.000
_cell.angle_alpha   90.00
_cell.angle_beta   90.00
_cell.angle_gamma   90.00
#
_symmetry.space_group_name_H-M   'P 1'
#
loop_
_entity.id
_entity.type
_entity.pdbx_description
1 polymer ?
#
loop_
_entity_poly.entity_id
_entity_poly.type
_entity_poly.pdbx_seq_one_letter_code
_entity_poly.pdbx_strand_id
1 'polypeptide(L)'
;TVMVQGDSPVNGPHQGGWVDTPAGEDWFIHFQDKGVIGRVAHLNPVKWVDGWPVIGEDKDGDGCGTPVMEYRKPKVAEKVAIHTPVESDEFNTLELGKQWQWFANYQLPFGFTTPYGYYRLYGHTVAPEFVNMREVPNILTQKFPNDTFTATAKVTVSATQDGQQSGLIVMGRDYARLSVEKAGDEFIIKMIECLKADKNKPETAETITALKPTRINGEGGRASMDLDIWLRVKVGKDYQCTFSYSLDGKKFTPCGKQFTAREGHWIGARVGFFSIEPAGKNRGWMDIDWFRITK
;
A
#
# COMPACT_ATOMS: atom_id res chain seq x y z
N THR A 1 23.22 -12.08 -25.72
CA THR A 1 21.94 -11.44 -25.30
C THR A 1 20.81 -12.26 -25.86
N VAL A 2 19.76 -12.49 -25.08
CA VAL A 2 18.60 -13.33 -25.47
C VAL A 2 17.32 -12.49 -25.61
N MET A 3 17.34 -11.27 -25.08
CA MET A 3 16.27 -10.30 -25.21
C MET A 3 16.84 -8.89 -25.00
N VAL A 4 16.41 -7.95 -25.83
CA VAL A 4 16.69 -6.51 -25.72
C VAL A 4 15.38 -5.72 -25.72
N GLN A 5 15.40 -4.47 -25.31
CA GLN A 5 14.20 -3.63 -25.34
C GLN A 5 13.72 -3.38 -26.78
N GLY A 6 14.63 -3.10 -27.71
CA GLY A 6 14.27 -2.66 -29.06
C GLY A 6 13.32 -1.46 -29.02
N ASP A 7 12.30 -1.50 -29.88
CA ASP A 7 11.23 -0.49 -29.93
C ASP A 7 10.09 -0.75 -28.95
N SER A 8 10.21 -1.75 -28.06
CA SER A 8 9.18 -2.08 -27.08
C SER A 8 9.07 -0.99 -26.00
N PRO A 9 7.85 -0.64 -25.57
CA PRO A 9 7.66 0.25 -24.40
C PRO A 9 8.04 -0.43 -23.08
N VAL A 10 8.37 -1.73 -23.09
CA VAL A 10 8.85 -2.47 -21.92
C VAL A 10 10.34 -2.22 -21.78
N ASN A 11 10.69 -1.23 -20.94
CA ASN A 11 12.09 -0.86 -20.72
C ASN A 11 12.81 -1.85 -19.80
N GLY A 12 14.12 -1.97 -19.99
CA GLY A 12 15.04 -2.70 -19.12
C GLY A 12 14.62 -4.14 -18.82
N PRO A 13 14.24 -4.97 -19.80
CA PRO A 13 13.86 -6.34 -19.54
C PRO A 13 15.05 -7.11 -18.97
N HIS A 14 14.99 -7.47 -17.71
CA HIS A 14 16.03 -8.22 -16.99
C HIS A 14 15.42 -8.94 -15.80
N GLN A 15 16.14 -9.89 -15.23
CA GLN A 15 15.73 -10.70 -14.10
C GLN A 15 14.33 -11.33 -14.29
N GLY A 16 14.30 -12.60 -14.55
CA GLY A 16 13.06 -13.33 -14.74
C GLY A 16 13.22 -14.81 -14.47
N GLY A 17 12.17 -15.54 -14.75
CA GLY A 17 12.12 -16.99 -14.66
C GLY A 17 11.63 -17.59 -15.96
N TRP A 18 12.30 -18.65 -16.39
CA TRP A 18 11.81 -19.53 -17.45
C TRP A 18 10.80 -20.51 -16.87
N VAL A 19 9.74 -20.77 -17.60
CA VAL A 19 8.69 -21.73 -17.25
C VAL A 19 8.22 -22.44 -18.51
N ASP A 20 8.06 -23.75 -18.43
CA ASP A 20 7.44 -24.57 -19.47
C ASP A 20 5.97 -24.88 -19.13
N THR A 21 5.18 -25.17 -20.16
CA THR A 21 3.81 -25.62 -20.01
C THR A 21 3.71 -27.14 -20.23
N PRO A 22 2.66 -27.81 -19.71
CA PRO A 22 2.42 -29.22 -20.02
C PRO A 22 2.27 -29.52 -21.52
N ALA A 23 2.02 -28.52 -22.37
CA ALA A 23 1.93 -28.61 -23.80
C ALA A 23 3.29 -28.42 -24.53
N GLY A 24 4.39 -28.32 -23.78
CA GLY A 24 5.74 -28.17 -24.30
C GLY A 24 6.04 -26.79 -24.88
N GLU A 25 5.41 -25.75 -24.38
CA GLU A 25 5.72 -24.36 -24.72
C GLU A 25 6.59 -23.73 -23.64
N ASP A 26 7.58 -22.97 -24.06
CA ASP A 26 8.48 -22.25 -23.16
C ASP A 26 8.10 -20.78 -23.09
N TRP A 27 8.13 -20.26 -21.89
CA TRP A 27 7.76 -18.89 -21.56
C TRP A 27 8.76 -18.28 -20.59
N PHE A 28 8.87 -16.94 -20.61
CA PHE A 28 9.72 -16.18 -19.70
C PHE A 28 8.92 -15.10 -18.99
N ILE A 29 8.90 -15.15 -17.66
CA ILE A 29 8.29 -14.13 -16.83
C ILE A 29 9.40 -13.20 -16.35
N HIS A 30 9.26 -11.91 -16.62
CA HIS A 30 10.17 -10.88 -16.14
C HIS A 30 9.40 -9.66 -15.66
N PHE A 31 10.08 -8.66 -15.15
CA PHE A 31 9.43 -7.42 -14.76
C PHE A 31 9.96 -6.21 -15.55
N GLN A 32 9.13 -5.17 -15.54
CA GLN A 32 9.48 -3.81 -15.90
C GLN A 32 9.39 -2.95 -14.66
N ASP A 33 10.39 -2.13 -14.36
CA ASP A 33 10.32 -1.13 -13.30
C ASP A 33 9.57 0.12 -13.81
N LYS A 34 8.43 0.41 -13.18
CA LYS A 34 7.56 1.55 -13.51
C LYS A 34 7.53 2.60 -12.38
N GLY A 35 8.63 2.74 -11.65
CA GLY A 35 8.77 3.77 -10.63
C GLY A 35 7.71 3.67 -9.54
N VAL A 36 6.82 4.66 -9.45
CA VAL A 36 5.79 4.75 -8.39
C VAL A 36 4.82 3.56 -8.39
N ILE A 37 4.54 2.97 -9.56
CA ILE A 37 3.71 1.74 -9.65
C ILE A 37 4.50 0.50 -9.20
N GLY A 38 5.83 0.57 -9.24
CA GLY A 38 6.71 -0.54 -8.92
C GLY A 38 6.97 -1.45 -10.08
N ARG A 39 7.21 -2.72 -9.80
CA ARG A 39 7.60 -3.72 -10.78
C ARG A 39 6.36 -4.42 -11.32
N VAL A 40 6.14 -4.26 -12.63
CA VAL A 40 5.03 -4.88 -13.36
C VAL A 40 5.55 -6.12 -14.08
N ALA A 41 4.90 -7.26 -13.90
CA ALA A 41 5.28 -8.51 -14.52
C ALA A 41 4.82 -8.58 -15.98
N HIS A 42 5.68 -9.10 -16.82
CA HIS A 42 5.43 -9.38 -18.24
C HIS A 42 5.70 -10.86 -18.52
N LEU A 43 4.95 -11.43 -19.46
CA LEU A 43 5.11 -12.78 -19.94
C LEU A 43 5.49 -12.73 -21.41
N ASN A 44 6.62 -13.35 -21.77
CA ASN A 44 7.11 -13.42 -23.15
C ASN A 44 7.25 -14.87 -23.61
N PRO A 45 7.00 -15.19 -24.91
CA PRO A 45 7.30 -16.50 -25.46
C PRO A 45 8.81 -16.73 -25.51
N VAL A 46 9.22 -17.99 -25.45
CA VAL A 46 10.60 -18.41 -25.67
C VAL A 46 10.63 -19.36 -26.85
N LYS A 47 11.57 -19.15 -27.79
CA LYS A 47 11.90 -20.06 -28.87
C LYS A 47 13.34 -20.51 -28.71
N TRP A 48 13.60 -21.79 -28.98
CA TRP A 48 14.94 -22.33 -29.00
C TRP A 48 15.43 -22.38 -30.47
N VAL A 49 16.52 -21.69 -30.75
CA VAL A 49 17.18 -21.67 -32.07
C VAL A 49 18.59 -22.19 -31.86
N ASP A 50 18.91 -23.31 -32.47
CA ASP A 50 20.20 -24.00 -32.35
C ASP A 50 20.67 -24.20 -30.88
N GLY A 51 19.72 -24.54 -30.01
CA GLY A 51 19.98 -24.71 -28.57
C GLY A 51 20.12 -23.41 -27.78
N TRP A 52 19.85 -22.25 -28.39
CA TRP A 52 19.89 -20.93 -27.75
C TRP A 52 18.50 -20.34 -27.57
N PRO A 53 18.14 -19.79 -26.39
CA PRO A 53 16.84 -19.21 -26.18
C PRO A 53 16.75 -17.81 -26.79
N VAL A 54 15.69 -17.56 -27.56
CA VAL A 54 15.26 -16.25 -28.04
C VAL A 54 13.97 -15.89 -27.28
N ILE A 55 13.99 -14.84 -26.50
CA ILE A 55 12.88 -14.45 -25.62
C ILE A 55 12.14 -13.26 -26.22
N GLY A 56 10.82 -13.39 -26.37
CA GLY A 56 9.98 -12.42 -27.10
C GLY A 56 9.94 -12.72 -28.59
N GLU A 57 9.94 -11.69 -29.43
CA GLU A 57 9.96 -11.81 -30.90
C GLU A 57 11.26 -11.23 -31.47
N ASP A 58 11.96 -12.04 -32.20
CA ASP A 58 13.09 -11.64 -33.06
C ASP A 58 12.52 -11.16 -34.40
N LYS A 59 12.45 -9.86 -34.62
CA LYS A 59 11.84 -9.24 -35.80
C LYS A 59 12.81 -8.94 -36.91
N ASP A 60 14.08 -8.82 -36.60
CA ASP A 60 15.15 -8.45 -37.53
C ASP A 60 16.08 -9.63 -37.82
N GLY A 61 15.93 -10.77 -37.15
CA GLY A 61 16.68 -11.99 -37.40
C GLY A 61 18.09 -11.97 -36.81
N ASP A 62 18.37 -11.11 -35.84
CA ASP A 62 19.68 -11.02 -35.18
C ASP A 62 19.89 -12.08 -34.09
N GLY A 63 18.89 -12.89 -33.82
CA GLY A 63 18.90 -13.94 -32.78
C GLY A 63 18.57 -13.37 -31.37
N CYS A 64 18.12 -12.13 -31.27
CA CYS A 64 17.78 -11.49 -30.03
C CYS A 64 16.31 -11.03 -30.05
N GLY A 65 15.49 -11.52 -29.12
CA GLY A 65 14.08 -11.16 -29.08
C GLY A 65 13.82 -9.81 -28.45
N THR A 66 12.66 -9.23 -28.73
CA THR A 66 12.12 -8.02 -28.09
C THR A 66 10.84 -8.36 -27.35
N PRO A 67 10.54 -7.69 -26.20
CA PRO A 67 9.31 -7.94 -25.44
C PRO A 67 8.05 -7.73 -26.27
N VAL A 68 7.10 -8.65 -26.18
CA VAL A 68 5.79 -8.55 -26.82
C VAL A 68 4.81 -7.80 -25.91
N MET A 69 3.99 -6.94 -26.51
CA MET A 69 2.90 -6.25 -25.79
C MET A 69 1.60 -7.03 -25.87
N GLU A 70 1.44 -7.81 -26.92
CA GLU A 70 0.29 -8.66 -27.17
C GLU A 70 0.76 -9.98 -27.77
N TYR A 71 0.26 -11.09 -27.26
CA TYR A 71 0.59 -12.42 -27.76
C TYR A 71 -0.54 -13.40 -27.44
N ARG A 72 -0.56 -14.55 -28.15
CA ARG A 72 -1.48 -15.63 -27.80
C ARG A 72 -1.23 -16.12 -26.37
N LYS A 73 -2.27 -16.61 -25.72
CA LYS A 73 -2.14 -17.22 -24.38
C LYS A 73 -1.33 -18.54 -24.46
N PRO A 74 -0.59 -18.88 -23.40
CA PRO A 74 0.00 -20.20 -23.25
C PRO A 74 -1.03 -21.31 -23.41
N LYS A 75 -0.64 -22.41 -24.06
CA LYS A 75 -1.47 -23.62 -24.12
C LYS A 75 -1.41 -24.33 -22.77
N VAL A 76 -2.48 -24.26 -22.02
CA VAL A 76 -2.69 -24.96 -20.76
C VAL A 76 -3.88 -25.89 -20.91
N ALA A 77 -3.87 -27.02 -20.20
CA ALA A 77 -4.87 -28.08 -20.35
C ALA A 77 -6.29 -27.64 -19.97
N GLU A 78 -6.41 -26.67 -19.08
CA GLU A 78 -7.68 -26.20 -18.55
C GLU A 78 -8.00 -24.76 -18.97
N LYS A 79 -9.29 -24.48 -19.16
CA LYS A 79 -9.80 -23.11 -19.30
C LYS A 79 -9.70 -22.42 -17.95
N VAL A 80 -8.70 -21.56 -17.79
CA VAL A 80 -8.54 -20.77 -16.57
C VAL A 80 -9.37 -19.48 -16.71
N ALA A 81 -10.18 -19.21 -15.69
CA ALA A 81 -10.90 -17.94 -15.61
C ALA A 81 -9.91 -16.78 -15.45
N ILE A 82 -10.29 -15.62 -15.98
CA ILE A 82 -9.53 -14.38 -15.75
C ILE A 82 -9.77 -13.95 -14.31
N HIS A 83 -8.69 -13.84 -13.54
CA HIS A 83 -8.72 -13.32 -12.18
C HIS A 83 -8.02 -11.97 -12.14
N THR A 84 -8.69 -10.98 -11.54
CA THR A 84 -8.09 -9.69 -11.21
C THR A 84 -7.61 -9.73 -9.77
N PRO A 85 -6.43 -9.24 -9.43
CA PRO A 85 -5.98 -9.12 -8.05
C PRO A 85 -7.00 -8.36 -7.20
N VAL A 86 -7.23 -8.82 -5.99
CA VAL A 86 -8.10 -8.16 -5.02
C VAL A 86 -7.40 -6.90 -4.53
N GLU A 87 -8.13 -5.78 -4.48
CA GLU A 87 -7.61 -4.47 -4.08
C GLU A 87 -8.39 -3.90 -2.89
N SER A 88 -9.68 -4.17 -2.81
CA SER A 88 -10.54 -3.79 -1.68
C SER A 88 -10.61 -4.91 -0.66
N ASP A 89 -10.91 -4.56 0.60
CA ASP A 89 -11.06 -5.52 1.68
C ASP A 89 -12.16 -5.08 2.64
N GLU A 90 -13.09 -5.98 2.93
CA GLU A 90 -14.17 -5.79 3.92
C GLU A 90 -13.81 -6.46 5.25
N PHE A 91 -12.62 -7.07 5.36
CA PHE A 91 -12.12 -7.79 6.54
C PHE A 91 -13.09 -8.81 7.15
N ASN A 92 -13.91 -9.45 6.31
CA ASN A 92 -14.90 -10.43 6.71
C ASN A 92 -14.35 -11.86 6.88
N THR A 93 -13.05 -12.05 6.64
CA THR A 93 -12.35 -13.32 6.81
C THR A 93 -11.33 -13.23 7.93
N LEU A 94 -11.03 -14.34 8.60
CA LEU A 94 -10.02 -14.36 9.67
C LEU A 94 -8.61 -14.15 9.13
N GLU A 95 -8.36 -14.50 7.88
CA GLU A 95 -7.08 -14.30 7.24
C GLU A 95 -7.04 -12.94 6.52
N LEU A 96 -5.95 -12.24 6.70
CA LEU A 96 -5.67 -11.01 5.98
C LEU A 96 -5.47 -11.31 4.48
N GLY A 97 -6.10 -10.52 3.61
CA GLY A 97 -5.99 -10.69 2.16
C GLY A 97 -4.54 -10.60 1.67
N LYS A 98 -4.21 -11.37 0.61
CA LYS A 98 -2.84 -11.46 0.05
C LYS A 98 -2.31 -10.16 -0.54
N GLN A 99 -3.16 -9.17 -0.80
CA GLN A 99 -2.78 -7.83 -1.23
C GLN A 99 -2.07 -7.04 -0.13
N TRP A 100 -2.28 -7.37 1.13
CA TRP A 100 -1.71 -6.68 2.26
C TRP A 100 -0.27 -7.12 2.54
N GLN A 101 0.55 -6.17 2.90
CA GLN A 101 1.96 -6.36 3.25
C GLN A 101 2.30 -5.51 4.47
N TRP A 102 3.01 -6.11 5.41
CA TRP A 102 3.62 -5.41 6.51
C TRP A 102 4.88 -4.68 6.06
N PHE A 103 5.21 -3.59 6.73
CA PHE A 103 6.46 -2.88 6.46
C PHE A 103 7.67 -3.67 6.92
N ALA A 104 7.54 -4.41 8.01
CA ALA A 104 8.55 -5.36 8.49
C ALA A 104 7.93 -6.75 8.72
N ASN A 105 8.69 -7.70 9.21
CA ASN A 105 8.21 -9.04 9.51
C ASN A 105 7.06 -8.99 10.51
N TYR A 106 5.95 -9.63 10.16
CA TYR A 106 4.75 -9.68 11.00
C TYR A 106 5.05 -10.24 12.38
N GLN A 107 4.45 -9.60 13.37
CA GLN A 107 4.39 -10.06 14.75
C GLN A 107 2.94 -10.02 15.24
N LEU A 108 2.54 -11.03 16.00
CA LEU A 108 1.16 -11.15 16.51
C LEU A 108 0.63 -9.85 17.19
N PRO A 109 1.45 -9.08 17.94
CA PRO A 109 0.99 -7.83 18.53
C PRO A 109 0.67 -6.70 17.54
N PHE A 110 0.94 -6.85 16.23
CA PHE A 110 0.64 -5.80 15.25
C PHE A 110 -0.86 -5.64 15.01
N GLY A 111 -1.58 -6.74 14.90
CA GLY A 111 -3.02 -6.71 14.68
C GLY A 111 -3.56 -8.04 14.19
N PHE A 112 -4.88 -8.10 14.10
CA PHE A 112 -5.60 -9.30 13.63
C PHE A 112 -7.00 -8.94 13.11
N THR A 113 -7.56 -9.79 12.25
CA THR A 113 -8.97 -9.72 11.85
C THR A 113 -9.84 -10.23 12.96
N THR A 114 -10.82 -9.45 13.36
CA THR A 114 -11.75 -9.81 14.43
C THR A 114 -12.91 -10.66 13.90
N PRO A 115 -13.59 -11.45 14.76
CA PRO A 115 -14.80 -12.18 14.37
C PRO A 115 -15.99 -11.26 14.00
N TYR A 116 -15.86 -9.97 14.25
CA TYR A 116 -16.91 -8.96 14.02
C TYR A 116 -16.80 -8.28 12.65
N GLY A 117 -15.88 -8.71 11.78
CA GLY A 117 -15.74 -8.18 10.43
C GLY A 117 -15.00 -6.84 10.36
N TYR A 118 -13.96 -6.67 11.16
CA TYR A 118 -13.01 -5.57 11.03
C TYR A 118 -11.59 -6.01 11.38
N TYR A 119 -10.61 -5.32 10.86
CA TYR A 119 -9.20 -5.54 11.20
C TYR A 119 -8.78 -4.59 12.31
N ARG A 120 -8.28 -5.13 13.42
CA ARG A 120 -7.72 -4.34 14.52
C ARG A 120 -6.22 -4.18 14.37
N LEU A 121 -5.76 -2.95 14.23
CA LEU A 121 -4.36 -2.55 14.16
C LEU A 121 -3.96 -1.84 15.46
N TYR A 122 -3.04 -2.44 16.23
CA TYR A 122 -2.58 -1.85 17.48
C TYR A 122 -1.50 -0.80 17.29
N GLY A 123 -1.46 0.18 18.20
CA GLY A 123 -0.40 1.16 18.28
C GLY A 123 0.97 0.50 18.51
N HIS A 124 1.97 0.90 17.75
CA HIS A 124 3.36 0.57 17.98
C HIS A 124 4.00 1.66 18.83
N THR A 125 4.59 1.28 19.94
CA THR A 125 5.28 2.25 20.81
C THR A 125 6.52 2.79 20.09
N VAL A 126 6.57 4.10 19.87
CA VAL A 126 7.73 4.79 19.31
C VAL A 126 8.63 5.35 20.43
N ALA A 127 9.91 5.38 20.16
CA ALA A 127 10.89 5.95 21.10
C ALA A 127 10.73 7.49 21.19
N PRO A 128 11.18 8.12 22.29
CA PRO A 128 11.16 9.59 22.41
C PRO A 128 11.92 10.31 21.29
N GLU A 129 12.97 9.67 20.77
CA GLU A 129 13.79 10.15 19.66
C GLU A 129 13.26 9.76 18.26
N PHE A 130 12.02 9.30 18.17
CA PHE A 130 11.37 8.94 16.91
C PHE A 130 11.53 10.03 15.84
N VAL A 131 12.04 9.65 14.67
CA VAL A 131 12.31 10.57 13.57
C VAL A 131 11.25 10.49 12.48
N ASN A 132 10.91 9.29 12.04
CA ASN A 132 9.93 9.09 10.97
C ASN A 132 9.39 7.66 10.90
N MET A 133 8.34 7.45 10.10
CA MET A 133 7.60 6.20 9.99
C MET A 133 8.43 4.99 9.47
N ARG A 134 9.66 5.20 9.01
CA ARG A 134 10.51 4.06 8.62
C ARG A 134 11.00 3.23 9.81
N GLU A 135 10.87 3.75 11.01
CA GLU A 135 11.16 3.03 12.26
C GLU A 135 9.98 2.17 12.73
N VAL A 136 8.80 2.29 12.08
CA VAL A 136 7.56 1.67 12.51
C VAL A 136 7.32 0.37 11.75
N PRO A 137 7.38 -0.81 12.40
CA PRO A 137 7.30 -2.10 11.72
C PRO A 137 5.87 -2.50 11.34
N ASN A 138 4.85 -2.03 12.06
CA ASN A 138 3.44 -2.41 11.95
C ASN A 138 2.63 -1.55 10.96
N ILE A 139 3.28 -0.94 9.97
CA ILE A 139 2.56 -0.29 8.88
C ILE A 139 2.01 -1.37 7.96
N LEU A 140 0.69 -1.38 7.75
CA LEU A 140 -0.04 -2.34 6.92
C LEU A 140 -0.46 -1.67 5.61
N THR A 141 0.12 -2.10 4.49
CA THR A 141 -0.09 -1.43 3.20
C THR A 141 -0.26 -2.43 2.06
N GLN A 142 -0.81 -1.96 0.95
CA GLN A 142 -0.76 -2.64 -0.34
C GLN A 142 -0.13 -1.73 -1.41
N LYS A 143 0.37 -2.33 -2.49
CA LYS A 143 0.92 -1.60 -3.64
C LYS A 143 -0.14 -0.71 -4.27
N PHE A 144 0.28 0.35 -4.94
CA PHE A 144 -0.62 1.12 -5.79
C PHE A 144 -1.23 0.20 -6.86
N PRO A 145 -2.57 0.13 -6.93
CA PRO A 145 -3.25 -0.78 -7.85
C PRO A 145 -3.31 -0.25 -9.29
N ASN A 146 -3.12 1.05 -9.47
CA ASN A 146 -3.17 1.74 -10.76
C ASN A 146 -2.47 3.10 -10.69
N ASP A 147 -2.29 3.75 -11.84
CA ASP A 147 -1.73 5.10 -11.96
C ASP A 147 -2.63 6.15 -11.29
N THR A 148 -3.94 5.95 -11.37
CA THR A 148 -4.95 6.80 -10.73
C THR A 148 -5.98 5.94 -10.01
N PHE A 149 -6.32 6.31 -8.80
CA PHE A 149 -7.33 5.62 -8.00
C PHE A 149 -7.74 6.46 -6.79
N THR A 150 -8.82 6.05 -6.14
CA THR A 150 -9.21 6.57 -4.83
C THR A 150 -9.25 5.43 -3.83
N ALA A 151 -8.51 5.55 -2.74
CA ALA A 151 -8.59 4.65 -1.60
C ALA A 151 -9.40 5.32 -0.49
N THR A 152 -10.42 4.63 0.00
CA THR A 152 -11.26 5.09 1.11
C THR A 152 -11.35 3.98 2.15
N ALA A 153 -11.21 4.34 3.41
CA ALA A 153 -11.41 3.44 4.54
C ALA A 153 -12.43 4.02 5.52
N LYS A 154 -13.22 3.16 6.13
CA LYS A 154 -14.01 3.48 7.32
C LYS A 154 -13.29 2.88 8.51
N VAL A 155 -13.00 3.71 9.50
CA VAL A 155 -12.22 3.28 10.68
C VAL A 155 -12.83 3.84 11.96
N THR A 156 -12.56 3.14 13.06
CA THR A 156 -12.74 3.65 14.42
C THR A 156 -11.37 3.76 15.07
N VAL A 157 -10.94 4.97 15.39
CA VAL A 157 -9.71 5.20 16.17
C VAL A 157 -10.05 5.17 17.64
N SER A 158 -9.47 4.24 18.39
CA SER A 158 -9.66 4.08 19.83
C SER A 158 -8.36 4.42 20.56
N ALA A 159 -8.38 5.51 21.30
CA ALA A 159 -7.20 6.01 21.99
C ALA A 159 -7.42 6.09 23.51
N THR A 160 -6.39 5.78 24.27
CA THR A 160 -6.41 5.72 25.73
C THR A 160 -5.48 6.75 26.38
N GLN A 161 -4.53 7.30 25.63
CA GLN A 161 -3.58 8.29 26.11
C GLN A 161 -3.24 9.31 25.02
N ASP A 162 -2.82 10.51 25.44
CA ASP A 162 -2.43 11.57 24.51
C ASP A 162 -1.21 11.18 23.67
N GLY A 163 -1.17 11.66 22.45
CA GLY A 163 -0.12 11.38 21.48
C GLY A 163 -0.27 10.07 20.71
N GLN A 164 -1.29 9.25 21.00
CA GLN A 164 -1.63 8.10 20.16
C GLN A 164 -2.15 8.58 18.81
N GLN A 165 -1.61 8.03 17.73
CA GLN A 165 -1.91 8.41 16.36
C GLN A 165 -2.22 7.19 15.50
N SER A 166 -3.29 7.27 14.73
CA SER A 166 -3.64 6.25 13.74
C SER A 166 -4.16 6.92 12.47
N GLY A 167 -4.06 6.23 11.34
CA GLY A 167 -4.60 6.80 10.12
C GLY A 167 -4.18 6.13 8.82
N LEU A 168 -4.31 6.91 7.74
CA LEU A 168 -4.03 6.50 6.37
C LEU A 168 -2.66 7.04 5.92
N ILE A 169 -1.86 6.20 5.25
CA ILE A 169 -0.52 6.57 4.78
C ILE A 169 -0.33 6.21 3.31
N VAL A 170 0.35 7.07 2.56
CA VAL A 170 0.99 6.76 1.28
C VAL A 170 2.49 6.76 1.50
N MET A 171 3.15 5.63 1.25
CA MET A 171 4.53 5.41 1.62
C MET A 171 5.40 4.90 0.48
N GLY A 172 6.51 5.59 0.26
CA GLY A 172 7.62 5.21 -0.59
C GLY A 172 8.95 5.62 0.05
N ARG A 173 9.85 6.25 -0.70
CA ARG A 173 11.05 6.91 -0.13
C ARG A 173 10.70 8.18 0.61
N ASP A 174 9.66 8.86 0.13
CA ASP A 174 8.93 9.91 0.81
C ASP A 174 7.58 9.35 1.25
N TYR A 175 6.93 9.98 2.19
CA TYR A 175 5.56 9.62 2.55
C TYR A 175 4.75 10.83 3.02
N ALA A 176 3.42 10.65 2.93
CA ALA A 176 2.46 11.51 3.58
C ALA A 176 1.41 10.66 4.31
N ARG A 177 0.94 11.16 5.45
CA ARG A 177 -0.06 10.47 6.27
C ARG A 177 -1.11 11.44 6.80
N LEU A 178 -2.37 11.01 6.71
CA LEU A 178 -3.49 11.65 7.38
C LEU A 178 -3.64 10.99 8.74
N SER A 179 -3.36 11.75 9.79
CA SER A 179 -3.27 11.29 11.16
C SER A 179 -4.43 11.77 11.99
N VAL A 180 -4.99 10.86 12.79
CA VAL A 180 -5.94 11.13 13.88
C VAL A 180 -5.18 10.94 15.17
N GLU A 181 -4.92 12.03 15.91
CA GLU A 181 -4.14 12.04 17.14
C GLU A 181 -5.01 12.38 18.34
N LYS A 182 -4.93 11.62 19.41
CA LYS A 182 -5.58 11.97 20.68
C LYS A 182 -4.82 13.08 21.40
N ALA A 183 -5.52 14.14 21.81
CA ALA A 183 -4.98 15.24 22.60
C ALA A 183 -6.06 15.78 23.57
N GLY A 184 -5.85 15.55 24.85
CA GLY A 184 -6.83 15.92 25.90
C GLY A 184 -8.16 15.19 25.71
N ASP A 185 -9.23 15.90 25.54
CA ASP A 185 -10.60 15.40 25.33
C ASP A 185 -11.05 15.48 23.86
N GLU A 186 -10.10 15.60 22.93
CA GLU A 186 -10.34 15.74 21.49
C GLU A 186 -9.43 14.82 20.67
N PHE A 187 -9.76 14.69 19.38
CA PHE A 187 -8.91 14.16 18.34
C PHE A 187 -8.46 15.28 17.40
N ILE A 188 -7.18 15.37 17.15
CA ILE A 188 -6.59 16.34 16.23
C ILE A 188 -6.32 15.64 14.90
N ILE A 189 -6.88 16.18 13.84
CA ILE A 189 -6.58 15.76 12.48
C ILE A 189 -5.35 16.50 11.99
N LYS A 190 -4.33 15.75 11.60
CA LYS A 190 -3.06 16.29 11.08
C LYS A 190 -2.74 15.72 9.72
N MET A 191 -2.23 16.56 8.83
CA MET A 191 -1.52 16.12 7.63
C MET A 191 -0.03 16.15 7.91
N ILE A 192 0.67 15.05 7.70
CA ILE A 192 2.07 14.91 8.05
C ILE A 192 2.83 14.38 6.83
N GLU A 193 3.92 15.04 6.49
CA GLU A 193 4.79 14.67 5.37
C GLU A 193 6.21 14.41 5.85
N CYS A 194 6.90 13.52 5.18
CA CYS A 194 8.32 13.30 5.34
C CYS A 194 8.99 13.13 3.98
N LEU A 195 9.67 14.16 3.54
CA LEU A 195 10.50 14.12 2.32
C LEU A 195 11.86 13.55 2.65
N LYS A 196 12.34 12.61 1.82
CA LYS A 196 13.61 11.90 2.04
C LYS A 196 13.63 11.11 3.36
N ALA A 197 12.50 10.44 3.68
CA ALA A 197 12.40 9.57 4.84
C ALA A 197 13.47 8.46 4.81
N ASP A 198 13.82 7.97 3.61
CA ASP A 198 14.90 7.01 3.40
C ASP A 198 16.31 7.56 3.75
N LYS A 199 16.44 8.86 3.96
CA LYS A 199 17.63 9.58 4.43
C LYS A 199 17.48 10.05 5.88
N ASN A 200 16.59 9.44 6.63
CA ASN A 200 16.30 9.74 8.03
C ASN A 200 15.97 11.22 8.29
N LYS A 201 15.23 11.86 7.36
CA LYS A 201 14.75 13.21 7.57
C LYS A 201 13.51 13.22 8.47
N PRO A 202 13.31 14.27 9.28
CA PRO A 202 12.16 14.38 10.17
C PRO A 202 10.87 14.68 9.41
N GLU A 203 9.75 14.43 10.08
CA GLU A 203 8.41 14.78 9.65
C GLU A 203 8.15 16.28 9.75
N THR A 204 7.26 16.78 8.89
CA THR A 204 6.60 18.08 9.03
C THR A 204 5.11 17.88 9.16
N ALA A 205 4.48 18.55 10.11
CA ALA A 205 3.07 18.38 10.43
C ALA A 205 2.29 19.69 10.26
N GLU A 206 1.07 19.58 9.70
CA GLU A 206 0.07 20.63 9.64
C GLU A 206 -1.18 20.16 10.40
N THR A 207 -1.63 20.94 11.40
CA THR A 207 -2.89 20.70 12.09
C THR A 207 -4.05 21.21 11.24
N ILE A 208 -5.00 20.34 10.95
CA ILE A 208 -6.17 20.65 10.11
C ILE A 208 -7.35 21.10 10.96
N THR A 209 -7.71 20.31 11.98
CA THR A 209 -8.85 20.60 12.84
C THR A 209 -8.81 19.74 14.11
N ALA A 210 -9.61 20.11 15.10
CA ALA A 210 -9.93 19.30 16.27
C ALA A 210 -11.36 18.76 16.15
N LEU A 211 -11.56 17.52 16.58
CA LEU A 211 -12.85 16.82 16.55
C LEU A 211 -13.16 16.24 17.93
N LYS A 212 -14.42 16.29 18.31
CA LYS A 212 -14.89 15.59 19.52
C LYS A 212 -14.98 14.08 19.26
N PRO A 213 -14.73 13.25 20.27
CA PRO A 213 -14.91 11.81 20.16
C PRO A 213 -16.38 11.45 19.84
N THR A 214 -16.56 10.38 19.10
CA THR A 214 -17.89 9.81 18.82
C THR A 214 -18.43 9.11 20.08
N ARG A 215 -17.54 8.47 20.84
CA ARG A 215 -17.86 7.75 22.08
C ARG A 215 -16.74 7.87 23.10
N ILE A 216 -17.11 7.77 24.36
CA ILE A 216 -16.17 7.55 25.48
C ILE A 216 -16.59 6.26 26.16
N ASN A 217 -15.67 5.28 26.23
CA ASN A 217 -15.92 3.97 26.78
C ASN A 217 -15.13 3.77 28.07
N GLY A 218 -15.77 3.17 29.10
CA GLY A 218 -15.15 2.90 30.38
C GLY A 218 -15.05 4.12 31.28
N GLU A 219 -14.42 3.93 32.43
CA GLU A 219 -14.26 4.97 33.47
C GLU A 219 -12.82 5.02 33.99
N GLY A 220 -12.42 6.19 34.44
CA GLY A 220 -11.10 6.41 35.04
C GLY A 220 -9.94 6.12 34.10
N GLY A 221 -8.83 5.60 34.60
CA GLY A 221 -7.60 5.33 33.84
C GLY A 221 -7.65 4.19 32.81
N ARG A 222 -8.84 3.58 32.60
CA ARG A 222 -9.10 2.59 31.57
C ARG A 222 -10.06 3.09 30.48
N ALA A 223 -10.49 4.36 30.56
CA ALA A 223 -11.36 4.93 29.56
C ALA A 223 -10.64 5.02 28.21
N SER A 224 -11.32 4.65 27.13
CA SER A 224 -10.93 4.95 25.76
C SER A 224 -11.84 5.99 25.16
N MET A 225 -11.28 6.81 24.28
CA MET A 225 -12.04 7.73 23.43
C MET A 225 -12.03 7.15 22.01
N ASP A 226 -13.20 7.08 21.39
CA ASP A 226 -13.35 6.56 20.04
C ASP A 226 -13.80 7.67 19.09
N LEU A 227 -13.20 7.66 17.89
CA LEU A 227 -13.64 8.49 16.77
C LEU A 227 -13.94 7.61 15.56
N ASP A 228 -15.21 7.59 15.13
CA ASP A 228 -15.63 7.00 13.86
C ASP A 228 -15.38 7.99 12.73
N ILE A 229 -14.58 7.60 11.72
CA ILE A 229 -14.15 8.51 10.67
C ILE A 229 -13.90 7.75 9.38
N TRP A 230 -14.14 8.41 8.25
CA TRP A 230 -13.72 7.94 6.93
C TRP A 230 -12.46 8.69 6.51
N LEU A 231 -11.45 7.95 6.14
CA LEU A 231 -10.18 8.46 5.64
C LEU A 231 -10.07 8.14 4.15
N ARG A 232 -9.61 9.12 3.36
CA ARG A 232 -9.50 8.97 1.91
C ARG A 232 -8.22 9.57 1.40
N VAL A 233 -7.61 8.90 0.42
CA VAL A 233 -6.61 9.48 -0.49
C VAL A 233 -7.02 9.27 -1.92
N LYS A 234 -7.02 10.34 -2.71
CA LYS A 234 -7.17 10.29 -4.16
C LYS A 234 -5.78 10.45 -4.78
N VAL A 235 -5.36 9.45 -5.54
CA VAL A 235 -4.15 9.47 -6.36
C VAL A 235 -4.56 9.84 -7.77
N GLY A 236 -4.13 11.01 -8.19
CA GLY A 236 -4.40 11.56 -9.53
C GLY A 236 -3.21 11.40 -10.46
N LYS A 237 -3.28 12.11 -11.60
CA LYS A 237 -2.21 12.15 -12.59
C LYS A 237 -0.87 12.53 -11.93
N ASP A 238 0.21 11.98 -12.48
CA ASP A 238 1.57 12.20 -11.99
C ASP A 238 1.72 11.87 -10.48
N TYR A 239 0.90 10.91 -10.01
CA TYR A 239 0.90 10.39 -8.64
C TYR A 239 0.65 11.46 -7.56
N GLN A 240 -0.10 12.49 -7.92
CA GLN A 240 -0.51 13.54 -6.99
C GLN A 240 -1.57 13.01 -6.02
N CYS A 241 -1.26 12.99 -4.74
CA CYS A 241 -2.10 12.48 -3.67
C CYS A 241 -2.80 13.61 -2.94
N THR A 242 -4.13 13.57 -2.86
CA THR A 242 -4.95 14.50 -2.09
C THR A 242 -5.66 13.72 -0.98
N PHE A 243 -5.35 14.06 0.27
CA PHE A 243 -5.98 13.44 1.43
C PHE A 243 -7.25 14.19 1.84
N SER A 244 -8.19 13.47 2.42
CA SER A 244 -9.43 14.03 2.95
C SER A 244 -10.04 13.11 4.01
N TYR A 245 -10.86 13.68 4.90
CA TYR A 245 -11.64 12.91 5.87
C TYR A 245 -13.13 13.24 5.77
N SER A 246 -13.96 12.39 6.36
CA SER A 246 -15.40 12.60 6.50
C SER A 246 -15.90 12.01 7.82
N LEU A 247 -16.94 12.63 8.39
CA LEU A 247 -17.63 12.12 9.58
C LEU A 247 -18.96 11.42 9.25
N ASP A 248 -19.39 11.47 7.99
CA ASP A 248 -20.66 10.89 7.52
C ASP A 248 -20.50 9.93 6.34
N GLY A 249 -19.25 9.79 5.84
CA GLY A 249 -18.92 8.98 4.66
C GLY A 249 -19.41 9.57 3.33
N LYS A 250 -20.03 10.76 3.34
CA LYS A 250 -20.62 11.41 2.15
C LYS A 250 -19.85 12.66 1.77
N LYS A 251 -19.70 13.61 2.69
CA LYS A 251 -18.99 14.87 2.47
C LYS A 251 -17.56 14.73 2.99
N PHE A 252 -16.60 14.84 2.08
CA PHE A 252 -15.16 14.76 2.39
C PHE A 252 -14.54 16.15 2.43
N THR A 253 -13.84 16.44 3.51
CA THR A 253 -13.07 17.67 3.72
C THR A 253 -11.61 17.44 3.35
N PRO A 254 -11.05 18.15 2.37
CA PRO A 254 -9.62 18.03 2.00
C PRO A 254 -8.71 18.42 3.17
N CYS A 255 -7.54 17.79 3.24
CA CYS A 255 -6.55 17.97 4.29
C CYS A 255 -5.18 18.29 3.70
N GLY A 256 -4.59 19.39 4.14
CA GLY A 256 -3.24 19.77 3.79
C GLY A 256 -3.00 20.03 2.31
N LYS A 257 -1.73 20.07 1.96
CA LYS A 257 -1.26 20.22 0.58
C LYS A 257 -1.31 18.90 -0.19
N GLN A 258 -1.25 19.01 -1.50
CA GLN A 258 -1.06 17.88 -2.39
C GLN A 258 0.35 17.30 -2.22
N PHE A 259 0.45 15.98 -2.06
CA PHE A 259 1.70 15.25 -1.93
C PHE A 259 1.98 14.46 -3.20
N THR A 260 3.20 14.51 -3.72
CA THR A 260 3.61 13.68 -4.85
C THR A 260 4.21 12.37 -4.34
N ALA A 261 3.56 11.25 -4.61
CA ALA A 261 4.08 9.94 -4.22
C ALA A 261 5.37 9.61 -4.99
N ARG A 262 6.31 8.97 -4.30
CA ARG A 262 7.53 8.42 -4.89
C ARG A 262 7.61 6.92 -4.65
N GLU A 263 8.37 6.25 -5.50
CA GLU A 263 8.66 4.82 -5.35
C GLU A 263 9.34 4.50 -4.00
N GLY A 264 9.15 3.27 -3.54
CA GLY A 264 9.94 2.69 -2.47
C GLY A 264 11.31 2.19 -2.98
N HIS A 265 12.05 1.46 -2.14
CA HIS A 265 13.30 0.84 -2.55
C HIS A 265 12.99 -0.47 -3.26
N TRP A 266 13.18 -0.50 -4.59
CA TRP A 266 12.86 -1.63 -5.49
C TRP A 266 11.39 -2.05 -5.55
N ILE A 267 10.52 -1.26 -5.00
CA ILE A 267 9.07 -1.44 -5.05
C ILE A 267 8.41 -0.10 -5.35
N GLY A 268 7.16 -0.13 -5.78
CA GLY A 268 6.37 1.10 -5.95
C GLY A 268 6.00 1.77 -4.64
N ALA A 269 5.22 2.82 -4.73
CA ALA A 269 4.52 3.40 -3.61
C ALA A 269 3.45 2.42 -3.08
N ARG A 270 3.10 2.58 -1.83
CA ARG A 270 2.09 1.77 -1.14
C ARG A 270 1.10 2.67 -0.42
N VAL A 271 -0.12 2.19 -0.27
CA VAL A 271 -1.20 2.85 0.45
C VAL A 271 -1.74 1.93 1.54
N GLY A 272 -2.06 2.46 2.70
CA GLY A 272 -2.64 1.67 3.78
C GLY A 272 -2.63 2.40 5.11
N PHE A 273 -2.34 1.69 6.19
CA PHE A 273 -2.62 2.09 7.56
C PHE A 273 -1.38 2.09 8.43
N PHE A 274 -1.43 2.94 9.44
CA PHE A 274 -0.47 2.97 10.53
C PHE A 274 -1.19 3.20 11.87
N SER A 275 -0.55 2.77 12.95
CA SER A 275 -0.93 3.10 14.31
C SER A 275 0.32 3.17 15.17
N ILE A 276 0.56 4.31 15.82
CA ILE A 276 1.71 4.55 16.69
C ILE A 276 1.27 5.19 17.99
N GLU A 277 2.10 5.06 19.01
CA GLU A 277 1.84 5.62 20.33
C GLU A 277 3.13 5.96 21.07
N PRO A 278 3.13 6.97 21.95
CA PRO A 278 4.23 7.16 22.87
C PRO A 278 4.26 6.03 23.90
N ALA A 279 5.37 5.86 24.59
CA ALA A 279 5.47 4.91 25.71
C ALA A 279 4.39 5.22 26.76
N GLY A 280 3.64 4.20 27.16
CA GLY A 280 2.54 4.34 28.09
C GLY A 280 2.03 3.01 28.65
N LYS A 281 1.02 3.06 29.51
CA LYS A 281 0.48 1.87 30.18
C LYS A 281 -0.54 1.11 29.37
N ASN A 282 -1.28 1.81 28.50
CA ASN A 282 -2.39 1.25 27.74
C ASN A 282 -2.14 1.49 26.25
N ARG A 283 -2.41 0.47 25.44
CA ARG A 283 -2.29 0.56 23.99
C ARG A 283 -3.56 1.11 23.37
N GLY A 284 -3.39 2.02 22.39
CA GLY A 284 -4.44 2.39 21.47
C GLY A 284 -4.51 1.44 20.29
N TRP A 285 -5.58 1.54 19.50
CA TRP A 285 -5.76 0.77 18.29
C TRP A 285 -6.63 1.51 17.29
N MET A 286 -6.63 1.02 16.08
CA MET A 286 -7.57 1.41 15.04
C MET A 286 -8.30 0.16 14.53
N ASP A 287 -9.61 0.18 14.56
CA ASP A 287 -10.46 -0.82 13.94
C ASP A 287 -10.81 -0.37 12.52
N ILE A 288 -10.44 -1.17 11.53
CA ILE A 288 -10.65 -0.90 10.12
C ILE A 288 -11.84 -1.74 9.67
N ASP A 289 -12.97 -1.09 9.43
CA ASP A 289 -14.23 -1.75 9.02
C ASP A 289 -14.10 -2.25 7.57
N TRP A 290 -13.63 -1.37 6.69
CA TRP A 290 -13.34 -1.72 5.31
C TRP A 290 -12.33 -0.77 4.67
N PHE A 291 -11.71 -1.25 3.60
CA PHE A 291 -10.85 -0.47 2.71
C PHE A 291 -11.26 -0.72 1.26
N ARG A 292 -11.63 0.34 0.54
CA ARG A 292 -12.15 0.25 -0.82
C ARG A 292 -11.35 1.08 -1.79
N ILE A 293 -11.00 0.46 -2.91
CA ILE A 293 -10.36 1.10 -4.06
C ILE A 293 -11.41 1.32 -5.15
N THR A 294 -11.41 2.52 -5.71
CA THR A 294 -12.18 2.87 -6.92
C THR A 294 -11.24 3.49 -7.95
N LYS A 295 -11.44 3.12 -9.23
CA LYS A 295 -10.64 3.58 -10.38
C LYS A 295 -11.45 4.51 -11.26
#